data_348970ebaa7ed4085ff21f69d6ddc4d0
#
_entry.id   348970ebaa7ed4085ff21f69d6ddc4d0
#
_cell.length_a   1.000
_cell.length_b   1.000
_cell.length_c   1.000
_cell.angle_alpha   90.00
_cell.angle_beta   90.00
_cell.angle_gamma   90.00
#
_symmetry.space_group_name_H-M   'P 1'
#
loop_
_entity.id
_entity.type
_entity.pdbx_description
1 polymer ?
#
loop_
_entity_poly.entity_id
_entity_poly.type
_entity_poly.pdbx_seq_one_letter_code
_entity_poly.pdbx_strand_id
1 'polypeptide(L)'
;AIAADPSLKVGYLVAPPRMQYYEKLSRQIYGIYLKFVAAEDIVVYSIDEVFIDVTSYLSHYKMTAHDLAKTMIREVLYATGITATAGIGTNLYLAKLAMDIVAKHTEPDRDGVRIAELDEDSFRYLLWDHKPLTDFWQTGPGTVRKLNKIGIHTMGELAQYSTHSQDYLYQVFGIDAEILIEI
;
A
#
# COMPACT_ATOMS: atom_id res chain seq x y z
N ALA A 1 -3.45 0.60 29.02
CA ALA A 1 -3.64 -0.31 30.15
C ALA A 1 -2.45 -0.23 31.12
N ILE A 2 -1.22 -0.51 30.69
CA ILE A 2 0.00 -0.51 31.55
C ILE A 2 0.27 0.85 32.21
N ALA A 3 0.07 1.94 31.50
CA ALA A 3 0.24 3.30 32.05
C ALA A 3 -0.80 3.64 33.14
N ALA A 4 -1.95 2.94 33.17
CA ALA A 4 -3.01 3.13 34.14
C ALA A 4 -2.93 2.17 35.33
N ASP A 5 -2.13 1.10 35.27
CA ASP A 5 -1.97 0.11 36.31
C ASP A 5 -0.49 -0.30 36.48
N PRO A 6 0.21 0.26 37.48
CA PRO A 6 1.63 -0.04 37.72
C PRO A 6 1.94 -1.49 38.11
N SER A 7 0.92 -2.29 38.46
CA SER A 7 1.09 -3.71 38.78
C SER A 7 1.26 -4.59 37.54
N LEU A 8 0.82 -4.11 36.37
CA LEU A 8 0.97 -4.81 35.10
C LEU A 8 2.42 -4.74 34.58
N LYS A 9 2.94 -5.89 34.18
CA LYS A 9 4.27 -5.99 33.54
C LYS A 9 4.12 -6.56 32.13
N VAL A 10 4.86 -6.00 31.18
CA VAL A 10 4.99 -6.59 29.83
C VAL A 10 6.05 -7.68 29.89
N GLY A 11 5.66 -8.90 29.50
CA GLY A 11 6.60 -9.98 29.20
C GLY A 11 6.57 -10.28 27.70
N TYR A 12 7.73 -10.41 27.07
CA TYR A 12 7.84 -10.79 25.67
C TYR A 12 9.10 -11.64 25.43
N LEU A 13 9.03 -12.47 24.40
CA LEU A 13 10.15 -13.26 23.92
C LEU A 13 10.56 -12.72 22.56
N VAL A 14 11.85 -12.45 22.39
CA VAL A 14 12.42 -12.05 21.10
C VAL A 14 12.77 -13.31 20.32
N ALA A 15 12.05 -13.59 19.24
CA ALA A 15 12.38 -14.69 18.34
C ALA A 15 13.49 -14.24 17.35
N PRO A 16 14.54 -15.04 17.14
CA PRO A 16 15.56 -14.72 16.14
C PRO A 16 14.95 -14.75 14.72
N PRO A 17 15.30 -13.80 13.84
CA PRO A 17 14.82 -13.79 12.47
C PRO A 17 15.36 -15.00 11.69
N ARG A 18 14.52 -15.57 10.82
CA ARG A 18 14.84 -16.72 9.96
C ARG A 18 14.74 -16.33 8.49
N MET A 19 15.63 -15.46 8.01
CA MET A 19 15.57 -14.85 6.68
C MET A 19 15.47 -15.86 5.54
N GLN A 20 16.24 -16.94 5.55
CA GLN A 20 16.16 -18.00 4.55
C GLN A 20 14.76 -18.64 4.49
N TYR A 21 14.10 -18.78 5.64
CA TYR A 21 12.75 -19.32 5.69
C TYR A 21 11.73 -18.31 5.13
N TYR A 22 11.91 -17.02 5.42
CA TYR A 22 11.04 -15.97 4.87
C TYR A 22 11.17 -15.88 3.35
N GLU A 23 12.40 -15.93 2.81
CA GLU A 23 12.62 -16.00 1.35
C GLU A 23 11.97 -17.23 0.72
N LYS A 24 12.08 -18.38 1.38
CA LYS A 24 11.44 -19.61 0.87
C LYS A 24 9.93 -19.45 0.76
N LEU A 25 9.28 -18.87 1.79
CA LEU A 25 7.84 -18.61 1.78
C LEU A 25 7.45 -17.56 0.73
N SER A 26 8.23 -16.49 0.61
CA SER A 26 8.04 -15.45 -0.40
C SER A 26 8.05 -16.05 -1.81
N ARG A 27 9.05 -16.89 -2.13
CA ARG A 27 9.13 -17.59 -3.43
C ARG A 27 7.96 -18.56 -3.64
N GLN A 28 7.49 -19.24 -2.59
CA GLN A 28 6.32 -20.11 -2.68
C GLN A 28 5.06 -19.29 -3.01
N ILE A 29 4.86 -18.15 -2.34
CA ILE A 29 3.74 -17.23 -2.60
C ILE A 29 3.81 -16.67 -4.03
N TYR A 30 4.98 -16.22 -4.45
CA TYR A 30 5.20 -15.79 -5.84
C TYR A 30 4.82 -16.88 -6.85
N GLY A 31 5.20 -18.13 -6.60
CA GLY A 31 4.80 -19.27 -7.42
C GLY A 31 3.29 -19.53 -7.46
N ILE A 32 2.54 -19.10 -6.44
CA ILE A 32 1.08 -19.15 -6.44
C ILE A 32 0.52 -18.08 -7.38
N TYR A 33 1.04 -16.86 -7.34
CA TYR A 33 0.61 -15.77 -8.25
C TYR A 33 0.84 -16.14 -9.73
N LEU A 34 1.93 -16.82 -10.04
CA LEU A 34 2.23 -17.32 -11.40
C LEU A 34 1.21 -18.31 -11.95
N LYS A 35 0.31 -18.87 -11.14
CA LYS A 35 -0.81 -19.67 -11.62
C LYS A 35 -1.93 -18.83 -12.26
N PHE A 36 -1.95 -17.54 -11.94
CA PHE A 36 -3.01 -16.61 -12.34
C PHE A 36 -2.55 -15.62 -13.41
N VAL A 37 -1.32 -15.16 -13.34
CA VAL A 37 -0.77 -14.12 -14.21
C VAL A 37 0.64 -14.50 -14.67
N ALA A 38 1.09 -13.92 -15.77
CA ALA A 38 2.43 -14.10 -16.29
C ALA A 38 3.47 -13.36 -15.44
N ALA A 39 4.72 -13.78 -15.50
CA ALA A 39 5.80 -13.20 -14.70
C ALA A 39 6.10 -11.74 -15.07
N GLU A 40 5.92 -11.39 -16.34
CA GLU A 40 6.10 -10.01 -16.83
C GLU A 40 5.12 -9.00 -16.25
N ASP A 41 3.96 -9.47 -15.78
CA ASP A 41 2.91 -8.63 -15.15
C ASP A 41 3.05 -8.55 -13.62
N ILE A 42 4.10 -9.17 -13.05
CA ILE A 42 4.39 -9.12 -11.61
C ILE A 42 5.68 -8.33 -11.36
N VAL A 43 5.59 -7.25 -10.62
CA VAL A 43 6.74 -6.51 -10.10
C VAL A 43 6.94 -6.86 -8.63
N VAL A 44 8.05 -7.52 -8.31
CA VAL A 44 8.44 -7.80 -6.92
C VAL A 44 8.98 -6.53 -6.29
N TYR A 45 8.23 -5.96 -5.36
CA TYR A 45 8.61 -4.72 -4.68
C TYR A 45 9.48 -4.98 -3.44
N SER A 46 9.11 -6.00 -2.67
CA SER A 46 9.88 -6.43 -1.49
C SER A 46 9.75 -7.95 -1.26
N ILE A 47 10.27 -8.45 -0.15
CA ILE A 47 10.16 -9.88 0.21
C ILE A 47 8.71 -10.33 0.44
N ASP A 48 7.81 -9.40 0.75
CA ASP A 48 6.42 -9.65 1.15
C ASP A 48 5.39 -8.84 0.34
N GLU A 49 5.84 -8.04 -0.63
CA GLU A 49 4.97 -7.21 -1.46
C GLU A 49 5.26 -7.37 -2.95
N VAL A 50 4.19 -7.48 -3.73
CA VAL A 50 4.22 -7.48 -5.19
C VAL A 50 3.17 -6.53 -5.75
N PHE A 51 3.45 -5.95 -6.91
CA PHE A 51 2.45 -5.33 -7.77
C PHE A 51 2.13 -6.28 -8.91
N ILE A 52 0.86 -6.38 -9.26
CA ILE A 52 0.38 -7.26 -10.32
C ILE A 52 -0.54 -6.47 -11.24
N ASP A 53 -0.22 -6.37 -12.52
CA ASP A 53 -1.16 -5.88 -13.52
C ASP A 53 -2.13 -7.00 -13.90
N VAL A 54 -3.39 -6.84 -13.52
CA VAL A 54 -4.44 -7.82 -13.78
C VAL A 54 -5.35 -7.43 -14.94
N THR A 55 -5.12 -6.29 -15.58
CA THR A 55 -6.02 -5.68 -16.57
C THR A 55 -6.42 -6.66 -17.68
N SER A 56 -5.44 -7.32 -18.30
CA SER A 56 -5.66 -8.27 -19.40
C SER A 56 -6.34 -9.57 -18.96
N TYR A 57 -6.27 -9.91 -17.68
CA TYR A 57 -6.76 -11.18 -17.12
C TYR A 57 -8.22 -11.15 -16.69
N LEU A 58 -8.77 -9.97 -16.39
CA LEU A 58 -10.14 -9.84 -15.87
C LEU A 58 -11.18 -10.40 -16.84
N SER A 59 -11.03 -10.14 -18.14
CA SER A 59 -11.92 -10.68 -19.17
C SER A 59 -11.76 -12.19 -19.33
N HIS A 60 -10.53 -12.71 -19.23
CA HIS A 60 -10.24 -14.15 -19.33
C HIS A 60 -10.88 -14.92 -18.18
N TYR A 61 -10.71 -14.45 -16.95
CA TYR A 61 -11.28 -15.09 -15.76
C TYR A 61 -12.76 -14.76 -15.56
N LYS A 62 -13.32 -13.78 -16.28
CA LYS A 62 -14.67 -13.24 -16.08
C LYS A 62 -14.91 -12.81 -14.63
N MET A 63 -13.91 -12.19 -14.04
CA MET A 63 -13.89 -11.74 -12.64
C MET A 63 -13.63 -10.24 -12.57
N THR A 64 -14.08 -9.61 -11.48
CA THR A 64 -13.62 -8.29 -11.09
C THR A 64 -12.18 -8.38 -10.54
N ALA A 65 -11.45 -7.25 -10.50
CA ALA A 65 -10.13 -7.20 -9.86
C ALA A 65 -10.20 -7.62 -8.39
N HIS A 66 -11.29 -7.26 -7.69
CA HIS A 66 -11.57 -7.67 -6.32
C HIS A 66 -11.68 -9.18 -6.17
N ASP A 67 -12.50 -9.83 -7.01
CA ASP A 67 -12.70 -11.28 -6.94
C ASP A 67 -11.41 -12.04 -7.27
N LEU A 68 -10.65 -11.56 -8.25
CA LEU A 68 -9.38 -12.16 -8.63
C LEU A 68 -8.35 -12.02 -7.50
N ALA A 69 -8.19 -10.83 -6.93
CA ALA A 69 -7.30 -10.60 -5.78
C ALA A 69 -7.70 -11.48 -4.58
N LYS A 70 -8.99 -11.56 -4.27
CA LYS A 70 -9.51 -12.42 -3.20
C LYS A 70 -9.21 -13.90 -3.46
N THR A 71 -9.34 -14.35 -4.70
CA THR A 71 -9.02 -15.73 -5.10
C THR A 71 -7.54 -16.03 -4.90
N MET A 72 -6.65 -15.13 -5.35
CA MET A 72 -5.20 -15.27 -5.16
C MET A 72 -4.82 -15.33 -3.68
N ILE A 73 -5.37 -14.42 -2.85
CA ILE A 73 -5.09 -14.38 -1.41
C ILE A 73 -5.55 -15.67 -0.72
N ARG A 74 -6.70 -16.20 -1.09
CA ARG A 74 -7.19 -17.48 -0.56
C ARG A 74 -6.29 -18.65 -0.92
N GLU A 75 -5.80 -18.72 -2.16
CA GLU A 75 -4.84 -19.74 -2.56
C GLU A 75 -3.55 -19.64 -1.73
N VAL A 76 -3.06 -18.42 -1.47
CA VAL A 76 -1.91 -18.20 -0.57
C VAL A 76 -2.23 -18.69 0.84
N LEU A 77 -3.39 -18.33 1.40
CA LEU A 77 -3.81 -18.76 2.72
C LEU A 77 -3.89 -20.28 2.85
N TYR A 78 -4.52 -20.95 1.89
CA TYR A 78 -4.65 -22.43 1.90
C TYR A 78 -3.31 -23.14 1.76
N ALA A 79 -2.39 -22.59 0.96
CA ALA A 79 -1.10 -23.21 0.71
C ALA A 79 -0.06 -22.95 1.81
N THR A 80 -0.17 -21.82 2.52
CA THR A 80 0.88 -21.36 3.44
C THR A 80 0.40 -21.08 4.87
N GLY A 81 -0.92 -20.94 5.09
CA GLY A 81 -1.49 -20.47 6.34
C GLY A 81 -1.31 -18.97 6.58
N ILE A 82 -0.78 -18.22 5.59
CA ILE A 82 -0.54 -16.77 5.67
C ILE A 82 -1.64 -16.06 4.91
N THR A 83 -2.33 -15.11 5.56
CA THR A 83 -3.26 -14.19 4.88
C THR A 83 -2.50 -12.98 4.33
N ALA A 84 -3.12 -12.28 3.38
CA ALA A 84 -2.58 -11.06 2.80
C ALA A 84 -3.65 -9.97 2.73
N THR A 85 -3.18 -8.72 2.59
CA THR A 85 -3.99 -7.55 2.32
C THR A 85 -3.73 -7.09 0.89
N ALA A 86 -4.75 -6.67 0.17
CA ALA A 86 -4.59 -6.12 -1.17
C ALA A 86 -5.17 -4.71 -1.30
N GLY A 87 -4.49 -3.90 -2.09
CA GLY A 87 -5.02 -2.66 -2.62
C GLY A 87 -5.19 -2.77 -4.13
N ILE A 88 -6.30 -2.28 -4.64
CA ILE A 88 -6.61 -2.23 -6.06
C ILE A 88 -6.68 -0.77 -6.46
N GLY A 89 -6.04 -0.43 -7.57
CA GLY A 89 -6.03 0.95 -8.09
C GLY A 89 -5.96 0.97 -9.60
N THR A 90 -6.37 2.10 -10.18
CA THR A 90 -6.25 2.36 -11.63
C THR A 90 -4.80 2.55 -12.06
N ASN A 91 -3.91 2.79 -11.10
CA ASN A 91 -2.47 2.82 -11.26
C ASN A 91 -1.76 2.27 -10.01
N LEU A 92 -0.45 2.09 -10.12
CA LEU A 92 0.40 1.50 -9.09
C LEU A 92 0.39 2.31 -7.78
N TYR A 93 0.37 3.65 -7.87
CA TYR A 93 0.33 4.53 -6.70
C TYR A 93 -0.99 4.36 -5.93
N LEU A 94 -2.12 4.43 -6.61
CA LEU A 94 -3.44 4.24 -6.00
C LEU A 94 -3.62 2.83 -5.42
N ALA A 95 -3.11 1.80 -6.09
CA ALA A 95 -3.11 0.44 -5.55
C ALA A 95 -2.32 0.35 -4.23
N LYS A 96 -1.14 0.99 -4.17
CA LYS A 96 -0.32 1.03 -2.94
C LYS A 96 -1.02 1.77 -1.81
N LEU A 97 -1.63 2.93 -2.08
CA LEU A 97 -2.39 3.69 -1.08
C LEU A 97 -3.65 2.96 -0.62
N ALA A 98 -4.38 2.32 -1.55
CA ALA A 98 -5.52 1.48 -1.20
C ALA A 98 -5.13 0.39 -0.20
N MET A 99 -3.97 -0.25 -0.39
CA MET A 99 -3.47 -1.27 0.53
C MET A 99 -3.04 -0.67 1.87
N ASP A 100 -2.19 0.37 1.86
CA ASP A 100 -1.52 0.85 3.06
C ASP A 100 -2.41 1.71 3.96
N ILE A 101 -3.28 2.55 3.37
CA ILE A 101 -4.09 3.48 4.13
C ILE A 101 -5.52 2.94 4.35
N VAL A 102 -6.12 2.35 3.31
CA VAL A 102 -7.54 1.96 3.38
C VAL A 102 -7.72 0.52 3.84
N ALA A 103 -7.12 -0.45 3.14
CA ALA A 103 -7.36 -1.87 3.41
C ALA A 103 -6.91 -2.31 4.80
N LYS A 104 -5.80 -1.77 5.32
CA LYS A 104 -5.31 -2.09 6.67
C LYS A 104 -6.27 -1.68 7.78
N HIS A 105 -7.16 -0.72 7.52
CA HIS A 105 -8.18 -0.25 8.47
C HIS A 105 -9.58 -0.79 8.16
N THR A 106 -9.73 -1.59 7.11
CA THR A 106 -10.99 -2.25 6.77
C THR A 106 -11.16 -3.53 7.60
N GLU A 107 -12.39 -3.82 8.03
CA GLU A 107 -12.70 -5.07 8.70
C GLU A 107 -12.39 -6.27 7.78
N PRO A 108 -11.72 -7.29 8.29
CA PRO A 108 -11.40 -8.48 7.51
C PRO A 108 -12.68 -9.28 7.20
N ASP A 109 -12.70 -9.96 6.07
CA ASP A 109 -13.73 -10.95 5.83
C ASP A 109 -13.52 -12.21 6.72
N ARG A 110 -14.41 -13.21 6.58
CA ARG A 110 -14.34 -14.45 7.37
C ARG A 110 -13.02 -15.22 7.27
N ASP A 111 -12.26 -15.00 6.19
CA ASP A 111 -10.97 -15.65 5.92
C ASP A 111 -9.79 -14.73 6.33
N GLY A 112 -10.08 -13.60 6.98
CA GLY A 112 -9.08 -12.63 7.40
C GLY A 112 -8.56 -11.74 6.28
N VAL A 113 -9.18 -11.75 5.09
CA VAL A 113 -8.78 -11.00 3.91
C VAL A 113 -9.28 -9.56 4.01
N ARG A 114 -8.39 -8.61 3.73
CA ARG A 114 -8.70 -7.18 3.61
C ARG A 114 -8.36 -6.71 2.22
N ILE A 115 -9.33 -6.11 1.54
CA ILE A 115 -9.16 -5.54 0.20
C ILE A 115 -9.79 -4.16 0.18
N ALA A 116 -9.09 -3.19 -0.41
CA ALA A 116 -9.63 -1.87 -0.69
C ALA A 116 -9.33 -1.47 -2.13
N GLU A 117 -10.14 -0.57 -2.67
CA GLU A 117 -10.05 -0.09 -4.04
C GLU A 117 -10.02 1.43 -4.05
N LEU A 118 -9.15 2.01 -4.87
CA LEU A 118 -9.07 3.44 -5.12
C LEU A 118 -8.97 3.70 -6.62
N ASP A 119 -9.77 4.62 -7.07
CA ASP A 119 -9.61 5.38 -8.29
C ASP A 119 -9.29 6.85 -7.96
N GLU A 120 -9.12 7.69 -8.96
CA GLU A 120 -8.77 9.09 -8.79
C GLU A 120 -9.83 9.88 -8.01
N ASP A 121 -11.11 9.57 -8.20
CA ASP A 121 -12.20 10.26 -7.52
C ASP A 121 -12.33 9.84 -6.05
N SER A 122 -12.28 8.55 -5.77
CA SER A 122 -12.27 8.02 -4.40
C SER A 122 -11.01 8.41 -3.63
N PHE A 123 -9.85 8.50 -4.29
CA PHE A 123 -8.63 9.04 -3.70
C PHE A 123 -8.83 10.48 -3.22
N ARG A 124 -9.39 11.36 -4.08
CA ARG A 124 -9.69 12.75 -3.71
C ARG A 124 -10.67 12.82 -2.54
N TYR A 125 -11.74 12.05 -2.62
CA TYR A 125 -12.80 12.08 -1.61
C TYR A 125 -12.35 11.53 -0.25
N LEU A 126 -11.56 10.44 -0.23
CA LEU A 126 -11.20 9.73 0.99
C LEU A 126 -9.86 10.19 1.60
N LEU A 127 -8.89 10.58 0.76
CA LEU A 127 -7.51 10.73 1.20
C LEU A 127 -6.93 12.14 1.05
N TRP A 128 -7.58 13.07 0.36
CA TRP A 128 -7.04 14.44 0.24
C TRP A 128 -6.84 15.15 1.57
N ASP A 129 -7.69 14.88 2.55
CA ASP A 129 -7.59 15.45 3.91
C ASP A 129 -6.94 14.50 4.92
N HIS A 130 -6.50 13.31 4.47
CA HIS A 130 -5.88 12.31 5.35
C HIS A 130 -4.58 12.83 5.96
N LYS A 131 -4.36 12.49 7.22
CA LYS A 131 -3.16 12.79 8.02
C LYS A 131 -2.74 11.58 8.83
N PRO A 132 -1.44 11.40 9.03
CA PRO A 132 -0.32 12.25 8.60
C PRO A 132 0.09 12.01 7.14
N LEU A 133 0.74 12.99 6.51
CA LEU A 133 1.29 12.85 5.15
C LEU A 133 2.34 11.74 5.02
N THR A 134 2.94 11.29 6.12
CA THR A 134 3.89 10.17 6.13
C THR A 134 3.27 8.81 5.83
N ASP A 135 1.93 8.70 5.82
CA ASP A 135 1.23 7.47 5.44
C ASP A 135 1.21 7.27 3.93
N PHE A 136 1.43 8.35 3.18
CA PHE A 136 1.47 8.31 1.73
C PHE A 136 2.80 7.76 1.23
N TRP A 137 2.70 6.80 0.33
CA TRP A 137 3.88 6.19 -0.29
C TRP A 137 4.79 7.25 -0.91
N GLN A 138 6.10 7.08 -0.76
CA GLN A 138 7.15 8.02 -1.17
C GLN A 138 7.18 9.36 -0.41
N THR A 139 6.33 9.56 0.59
CA THR A 139 6.30 10.79 1.38
C THR A 139 6.93 10.58 2.76
N GLY A 140 8.25 10.67 2.83
CA GLY A 140 8.99 10.47 4.07
C GLY A 140 8.94 11.67 5.03
N PRO A 141 9.40 11.50 6.29
CA PRO A 141 9.41 12.57 7.29
C PRO A 141 10.20 13.82 6.88
N GLY A 142 11.22 13.66 6.01
CA GLY A 142 11.99 14.78 5.44
C GLY A 142 11.14 15.64 4.52
N THR A 143 10.41 15.00 3.61
CA THR A 143 9.48 15.64 2.68
C THR A 143 8.37 16.35 3.45
N VAL A 144 7.75 15.68 4.42
CA VAL A 144 6.68 16.25 5.26
C VAL A 144 7.14 17.50 6.01
N ARG A 145 8.36 17.48 6.58
CA ARG A 145 8.90 18.69 7.24
C ARG A 145 9.07 19.88 6.28
N LYS A 146 9.47 19.63 5.03
CA LYS A 146 9.59 20.69 4.02
C LYS A 146 8.21 21.20 3.60
N LEU A 147 7.24 20.30 3.35
CA LEU A 147 5.85 20.65 3.02
C LEU A 147 5.22 21.51 4.11
N ASN A 148 5.33 21.09 5.38
CA ASN A 148 4.80 21.84 6.52
C ASN A 148 5.39 23.26 6.65
N LYS A 149 6.68 23.45 6.30
CA LYS A 149 7.32 24.78 6.34
C LYS A 149 6.73 25.76 5.31
N ILE A 150 6.16 25.26 4.22
CA ILE A 150 5.49 26.07 3.19
C ILE A 150 3.96 26.03 3.32
N GLY A 151 3.45 25.54 4.46
CA GLY A 151 2.03 25.55 4.80
C GLY A 151 1.20 24.42 4.16
N ILE A 152 1.84 23.37 3.65
CA ILE A 152 1.17 22.20 3.05
C ILE A 152 1.13 21.07 4.07
N HIS A 153 -0.07 20.62 4.45
CA HIS A 153 -0.32 19.61 5.49
C HIS A 153 -1.17 18.43 5.02
N THR A 154 -1.73 18.50 3.80
CA THR A 154 -2.58 17.46 3.20
C THR A 154 -2.24 17.28 1.72
N MET A 155 -2.66 16.15 1.14
CA MET A 155 -2.51 15.93 -0.30
C MET A 155 -3.37 16.87 -1.14
N GLY A 156 -4.57 17.22 -0.64
CA GLY A 156 -5.42 18.21 -1.30
C GLY A 156 -4.78 19.59 -1.36
N GLU A 157 -4.11 20.03 -0.28
CA GLU A 157 -3.34 21.27 -0.27
C GLU A 157 -2.15 21.21 -1.23
N LEU A 158 -1.44 20.07 -1.29
CA LEU A 158 -0.34 19.85 -2.23
C LEU A 158 -0.83 19.91 -3.68
N ALA A 159 -1.91 19.22 -4.00
CA ALA A 159 -2.51 19.22 -5.33
C ALA A 159 -2.94 20.63 -5.77
N GLN A 160 -3.58 21.41 -4.88
CA GLN A 160 -3.93 22.80 -5.16
C GLN A 160 -2.69 23.68 -5.35
N TYR A 161 -1.68 23.49 -4.51
CA TYR A 161 -0.44 24.26 -4.58
C TYR A 161 0.32 23.99 -5.88
N SER A 162 0.38 22.72 -6.31
CA SER A 162 1.07 22.31 -7.54
C SER A 162 0.49 22.92 -8.81
N THR A 163 -0.80 23.24 -8.84
CA THR A 163 -1.43 23.87 -10.02
C THR A 163 -0.98 25.31 -10.27
N HIS A 164 -0.46 26.01 -9.26
CA HIS A 164 -0.18 27.45 -9.33
C HIS A 164 1.29 27.81 -9.02
N SER A 165 2.04 26.90 -8.40
CA SER A 165 3.35 27.20 -7.83
C SER A 165 4.38 26.09 -8.05
N GLN A 166 4.38 25.42 -9.20
CA GLN A 166 5.32 24.32 -9.52
C GLN A 166 6.78 24.75 -9.39
N ASP A 167 7.12 25.94 -9.91
CA ASP A 167 8.50 26.47 -9.86
C ASP A 167 9.01 26.57 -8.41
N TYR A 168 8.14 26.92 -7.47
CA TYR A 168 8.52 26.99 -6.06
C TYR A 168 8.69 25.60 -5.44
N LEU A 169 7.90 24.62 -5.84
CA LEU A 169 8.13 23.22 -5.45
C LEU A 169 9.51 22.72 -5.95
N TYR A 170 9.89 23.03 -7.19
CA TYR A 170 11.23 22.72 -7.69
C TYR A 170 12.35 23.42 -6.91
N GLN A 171 12.15 24.67 -6.47
CA GLN A 171 13.13 25.36 -5.62
C GLN A 171 13.30 24.70 -4.25
N VAL A 172 12.24 24.17 -3.66
CA VAL A 172 12.25 23.55 -2.33
C VAL A 172 12.71 22.10 -2.35
N PHE A 173 12.31 21.34 -3.37
CA PHE A 173 12.48 19.88 -3.45
C PHE A 173 13.47 19.42 -4.53
N GLY A 174 13.89 20.33 -5.45
CA GLY A 174 14.70 19.95 -6.60
C GLY A 174 13.94 18.99 -7.52
N ILE A 175 14.61 17.97 -8.03
CA ILE A 175 14.01 16.96 -8.90
C ILE A 175 12.91 16.14 -8.22
N ASP A 176 12.96 15.99 -6.89
CA ASP A 176 11.91 15.28 -6.15
C ASP A 176 10.54 15.97 -6.24
N ALA A 177 10.49 17.22 -6.70
CA ALA A 177 9.23 17.93 -6.97
C ALA A 177 8.38 17.23 -8.04
N GLU A 178 9.00 16.57 -9.03
CA GLU A 178 8.27 15.83 -10.07
C GLU A 178 7.35 14.78 -9.46
N ILE A 179 7.88 13.99 -8.52
CA ILE A 179 7.08 12.98 -7.81
C ILE A 179 5.90 13.63 -7.08
N LEU A 180 6.13 14.78 -6.42
CA LEU A 180 5.08 15.46 -5.65
C LEU A 180 4.00 16.13 -6.52
N ILE A 181 4.34 16.46 -7.77
CA ILE A 181 3.42 17.10 -8.73
C ILE A 181 2.58 16.03 -9.46
N GLU A 182 3.14 14.84 -9.67
CA GLU A 182 2.48 13.73 -10.36
C GLU A 182 1.57 12.90 -9.45
N ILE A 183 1.71 13.01 -8.14
CA ILE A 183 0.82 12.40 -7.14
C ILE A 183 -0.51 13.14 -7.08
#